data_678cd403d28a18b820074c36eeb422bb
#
_entry.id   678cd403d28a18b820074c36eeb422bb
#
_cell.length_a   1.000
_cell.length_b   1.000
_cell.length_c   1.000
_cell.angle_alpha   90.00
_cell.angle_beta   90.00
_cell.angle_gamma   90.00
#
_symmetry.space_group_name_H-M   'P 1'
#
loop_
_entity.id
_entity.type
_entity.pdbx_description
1 polymer ?
#
loop_
_entity_poly.entity_id
_entity_poly.type
_entity_poly.pdbx_seq_one_letter_code
_entity_poly.pdbx_strand_id
1 'polypeptide(L)'
;MHFHDQTLTRAHVESALAEGTPTFEQCDLDGADLSRLDLRGATFVNCSVAETSFYAARLTHSTWQRCRGRQADFESADLTDAQFHGCDLNNSSWRRARLASALLKGCKLTGANFEEAAHLGLAFEDCLLVGADLRRMSFRKATLAQLDFADADLAGCDFRDAVFNGGSLRNANLKGARFDNADLRETDLGGLKLSDIKLFQGALISSRQAAEVLAEMGLRVG
;
A
#
# COMPACT_ATOMS: atom_id res chain seq x y z
N MET A 1 12.10 -21.53 -15.11
CA MET A 1 10.95 -22.06 -15.89
C MET A 1 10.01 -20.91 -16.24
N HIS A 2 9.41 -20.90 -17.45
CA HIS A 2 8.51 -19.83 -17.91
C HIS A 2 7.14 -20.40 -18.29
N PHE A 3 6.09 -19.88 -17.67
CA PHE A 3 4.70 -20.18 -17.99
C PHE A 3 4.08 -18.97 -18.69
N HIS A 4 3.37 -19.20 -19.78
CA HIS A 4 2.73 -18.15 -20.55
C HIS A 4 1.30 -18.56 -20.92
N ASP A 5 0.34 -17.67 -20.64
CA ASP A 5 -1.08 -17.82 -21.02
C ASP A 5 -1.71 -19.16 -20.59
N GLN A 6 -1.55 -19.47 -19.28
CA GLN A 6 -2.03 -20.73 -18.69
C GLN A 6 -2.83 -20.50 -17.42
N THR A 7 -3.83 -21.33 -17.19
CA THR A 7 -4.47 -21.45 -15.87
C THR A 7 -3.66 -22.44 -15.03
N LEU A 8 -3.20 -21.97 -13.87
CA LEU A 8 -2.26 -22.72 -13.05
C LEU A 8 -2.89 -23.06 -11.70
N THR A 9 -2.64 -24.28 -11.27
CA THR A 9 -2.99 -24.75 -9.92
C THR A 9 -1.73 -24.80 -9.05
N ARG A 10 -1.92 -25.01 -7.73
CA ARG A 10 -0.83 -25.26 -6.80
C ARG A 10 0.17 -26.31 -7.32
N ALA A 11 -0.33 -27.45 -7.82
CA ALA A 11 0.54 -28.53 -8.31
C ALA A 11 1.43 -28.10 -9.48
N HIS A 12 0.93 -27.27 -10.38
CA HIS A 12 1.73 -26.69 -11.46
C HIS A 12 2.85 -25.80 -10.92
N VAL A 13 2.55 -24.97 -9.93
CA VAL A 13 3.53 -24.07 -9.30
C VAL A 13 4.58 -24.87 -8.52
N GLU A 14 4.18 -25.90 -7.76
CA GLU A 14 5.12 -26.78 -7.04
C GLU A 14 6.08 -27.51 -8.00
N SER A 15 5.58 -27.99 -9.14
CA SER A 15 6.42 -28.60 -10.17
C SER A 15 7.41 -27.60 -10.75
N ALA A 16 6.97 -26.36 -10.99
CA ALA A 16 7.82 -25.28 -11.46
C ALA A 16 8.98 -24.98 -10.50
N LEU A 17 8.66 -24.91 -9.20
CA LEU A 17 9.64 -24.62 -8.15
C LEU A 17 10.73 -25.71 -8.03
N ALA A 18 10.42 -26.95 -8.36
CA ALA A 18 11.41 -28.04 -8.39
C ALA A 18 12.47 -27.85 -9.50
N GLU A 19 12.15 -27.08 -10.55
CA GLU A 19 13.03 -26.80 -11.67
C GLU A 19 13.81 -25.49 -11.55
N GLY A 20 13.43 -24.63 -10.60
CA GLY A 20 14.07 -23.34 -10.32
C GLY A 20 13.09 -22.19 -10.09
N THR A 21 13.58 -20.96 -10.19
CA THR A 21 12.75 -19.77 -9.98
C THR A 21 11.81 -19.54 -11.16
N PRO A 22 10.47 -19.56 -10.96
CA PRO A 22 9.53 -19.45 -12.07
C PRO A 22 9.29 -18.01 -12.48
N THR A 23 8.96 -17.83 -13.76
CA THR A 23 8.35 -16.63 -14.33
C THR A 23 6.97 -17.00 -14.85
N PHE A 24 5.96 -16.25 -14.42
CA PHE A 24 4.57 -16.36 -14.85
C PHE A 24 4.21 -15.13 -15.67
N GLU A 25 3.77 -15.33 -16.90
CA GLU A 25 3.34 -14.28 -17.80
C GLU A 25 1.93 -14.56 -18.31
N GLN A 26 1.02 -13.59 -18.15
CA GLN A 26 -0.38 -13.70 -18.56
C GLN A 26 -1.12 -14.93 -17.97
N CYS A 27 -0.62 -15.49 -16.88
CA CYS A 27 -1.19 -16.66 -16.26
C CYS A 27 -2.38 -16.31 -15.36
N ASP A 28 -3.31 -17.27 -15.27
CA ASP A 28 -4.43 -17.25 -14.35
C ASP A 28 -4.16 -18.18 -13.17
N LEU A 29 -4.09 -17.57 -11.97
CA LEU A 29 -3.86 -18.22 -10.69
C LEU A 29 -5.03 -17.92 -9.72
N ASP A 30 -6.15 -17.40 -10.22
CA ASP A 30 -7.28 -16.95 -9.39
C ASP A 30 -7.76 -18.08 -8.46
N GLY A 31 -7.93 -17.75 -7.18
CA GLY A 31 -8.36 -18.67 -6.14
C GLY A 31 -7.38 -19.79 -5.80
N ALA A 32 -6.17 -19.80 -6.39
CA ALA A 32 -5.19 -20.84 -6.09
C ALA A 32 -4.68 -20.72 -4.64
N ASP A 33 -4.47 -21.85 -3.96
CA ASP A 33 -3.77 -21.90 -2.68
C ASP A 33 -2.26 -22.07 -2.89
N LEU A 34 -1.53 -20.95 -2.84
CA LEU A 34 -0.06 -20.91 -2.92
C LEU A 34 0.56 -20.65 -1.54
N SER A 35 -0.20 -20.92 -0.49
CA SER A 35 0.27 -20.72 0.88
C SER A 35 1.54 -21.52 1.18
N ARG A 36 2.45 -20.87 1.94
CA ARG A 36 3.70 -21.44 2.43
C ARG A 36 4.69 -21.89 1.34
N LEU A 37 4.43 -21.62 0.05
CA LEU A 37 5.37 -21.94 -1.02
C LEU A 37 6.61 -21.04 -0.96
N ASP A 38 7.73 -21.56 -1.44
CA ASP A 38 8.96 -20.81 -1.62
C ASP A 38 9.02 -20.20 -3.02
N LEU A 39 8.47 -18.99 -3.13
CA LEU A 39 8.37 -18.22 -4.38
C LEU A 39 9.40 -17.08 -4.43
N ARG A 40 10.53 -17.24 -3.76
CA ARG A 40 11.58 -16.21 -3.74
C ARG A 40 12.10 -15.92 -5.15
N GLY A 41 12.16 -14.63 -5.48
CA GLY A 41 12.60 -14.15 -6.79
C GLY A 41 11.63 -14.46 -7.93
N ALA A 42 10.48 -15.09 -7.67
CA ALA A 42 9.49 -15.34 -8.71
C ALA A 42 9.02 -14.04 -9.38
N THR A 43 8.76 -14.13 -10.69
CA THR A 43 8.28 -12.98 -11.47
C THR A 43 6.87 -13.24 -11.98
N PHE A 44 5.97 -12.27 -11.75
CA PHE A 44 4.58 -12.29 -12.22
C PHE A 44 4.34 -11.09 -13.13
N VAL A 45 3.99 -11.33 -14.38
CA VAL A 45 3.76 -10.28 -15.38
C VAL A 45 2.38 -10.45 -16.00
N ASN A 46 1.54 -9.41 -15.88
CA ASN A 46 0.16 -9.40 -16.40
C ASN A 46 -0.71 -10.58 -15.90
N CYS A 47 -0.37 -11.19 -14.76
CA CYS A 47 -1.11 -12.32 -14.21
C CYS A 47 -2.39 -11.90 -13.48
N SER A 48 -3.35 -12.81 -13.43
CA SER A 48 -4.48 -12.74 -12.51
C SER A 48 -4.19 -13.62 -11.29
N VAL A 49 -4.30 -13.04 -10.11
CA VAL A 49 -4.09 -13.67 -8.81
C VAL A 49 -5.21 -13.25 -7.84
N ALA A 50 -6.42 -13.02 -8.38
CA ALA A 50 -7.56 -12.63 -7.56
C ALA A 50 -7.92 -13.76 -6.58
N GLU A 51 -8.18 -13.39 -5.31
CA GLU A 51 -8.51 -14.34 -4.24
C GLU A 51 -7.47 -15.47 -4.04
N THR A 52 -6.27 -15.33 -4.63
CA THR A 52 -5.16 -16.27 -4.44
C THR A 52 -4.62 -16.16 -3.03
N SER A 53 -4.41 -17.30 -2.36
CA SER A 53 -3.75 -17.32 -1.06
C SER A 53 -2.25 -17.44 -1.20
N PHE A 54 -1.53 -16.42 -0.76
CA PHE A 54 -0.09 -16.44 -0.50
C PHE A 54 0.21 -16.46 1.01
N TYR A 55 -0.72 -16.97 1.81
CA TYR A 55 -0.56 -17.02 3.27
C TYR A 55 0.79 -17.64 3.66
N ALA A 56 1.58 -16.89 4.44
CA ALA A 56 2.90 -17.31 4.90
C ALA A 56 3.87 -17.78 3.79
N ALA A 57 3.65 -17.41 2.52
CA ALA A 57 4.56 -17.71 1.42
C ALA A 57 5.87 -16.91 1.53
N ARG A 58 6.94 -17.44 0.99
CA ARG A 58 8.24 -16.75 0.89
C ARG A 58 8.34 -16.09 -0.49
N LEU A 59 8.20 -14.78 -0.51
CA LEU A 59 8.12 -13.96 -1.72
C LEU A 59 9.23 -12.89 -1.76
N THR A 60 10.34 -13.12 -1.02
CA THR A 60 11.43 -12.15 -1.01
C THR A 60 12.00 -11.96 -2.42
N HIS A 61 12.31 -10.68 -2.77
CA HIS A 61 12.80 -10.29 -4.10
C HIS A 61 11.86 -10.66 -5.28
N SER A 62 10.58 -10.99 -5.02
CA SER A 62 9.62 -11.23 -6.10
C SER A 62 9.27 -9.94 -6.84
N THR A 63 8.94 -10.07 -8.12
CA THR A 63 8.59 -8.94 -8.99
C THR A 63 7.19 -9.14 -9.58
N TRP A 64 6.36 -8.09 -9.46
CA TRP A 64 4.96 -8.09 -9.86
C TRP A 64 4.71 -6.93 -10.82
N GLN A 65 4.34 -7.20 -12.04
CA GLN A 65 4.09 -6.16 -13.05
C GLN A 65 2.68 -6.29 -13.61
N ARG A 66 1.87 -5.23 -13.43
CA ARG A 66 0.50 -5.14 -13.98
C ARG A 66 -0.39 -6.34 -13.67
N CYS A 67 -0.20 -6.94 -12.50
CA CYS A 67 -1.03 -8.05 -12.04
C CYS A 67 -2.37 -7.57 -11.49
N ARG A 68 -3.39 -8.43 -11.57
CA ARG A 68 -4.70 -8.24 -10.96
C ARG A 68 -4.85 -9.21 -9.80
N GLY A 69 -4.80 -8.69 -8.58
CA GLY A 69 -4.83 -9.48 -7.35
C GLY A 69 -5.85 -8.92 -6.35
N ARG A 70 -7.08 -8.64 -6.83
CA ARG A 70 -8.15 -8.21 -5.93
C ARG A 70 -8.42 -9.31 -4.90
N GLN A 71 -8.50 -8.92 -3.61
CA GLN A 71 -8.69 -9.83 -2.49
C GLN A 71 -7.60 -10.93 -2.35
N ALA A 72 -6.42 -10.74 -2.99
CA ALA A 72 -5.29 -11.64 -2.76
C ALA A 72 -4.86 -11.59 -1.28
N ASP A 73 -4.50 -12.75 -0.74
CA ASP A 73 -4.12 -12.89 0.66
C ASP A 73 -2.60 -13.07 0.79
N PHE A 74 -1.92 -12.00 1.24
CA PHE A 74 -0.50 -12.00 1.59
C PHE A 74 -0.29 -12.04 3.12
N GLU A 75 -1.28 -12.47 3.90
CA GLU A 75 -1.15 -12.50 5.35
C GLU A 75 0.05 -13.34 5.78
N SER A 76 0.89 -12.76 6.65
CA SER A 76 2.12 -13.38 7.16
C SER A 76 3.17 -13.75 6.11
N ALA A 77 3.00 -13.37 4.84
CA ALA A 77 4.00 -13.61 3.79
C ALA A 77 5.28 -12.80 4.02
N ASP A 78 6.41 -13.34 3.56
CA ASP A 78 7.68 -12.62 3.54
C ASP A 78 7.91 -12.00 2.16
N LEU A 79 7.68 -10.71 2.08
CA LEU A 79 7.78 -9.88 0.88
C LEU A 79 8.95 -8.90 0.96
N THR A 80 9.98 -9.23 1.75
CA THR A 80 11.19 -8.41 1.85
C THR A 80 11.78 -8.20 0.44
N ASP A 81 12.11 -6.94 0.11
CA ASP A 81 12.63 -6.51 -1.19
C ASP A 81 11.72 -6.84 -2.40
N ALA A 82 10.43 -7.15 -2.18
CA ALA A 82 9.49 -7.38 -3.27
C ALA A 82 9.12 -6.08 -3.98
N GLN A 83 8.85 -6.15 -5.29
CA GLN A 83 8.51 -5.00 -6.12
C GLN A 83 7.19 -5.20 -6.84
N PHE A 84 6.25 -4.26 -6.64
CA PHE A 84 4.94 -4.24 -7.29
C PHE A 84 4.81 -2.98 -8.15
N HIS A 85 4.57 -3.16 -9.45
CA HIS A 85 4.45 -2.07 -10.41
C HIS A 85 3.11 -2.14 -11.14
N GLY A 86 2.27 -1.13 -10.96
CA GLY A 86 1.01 -0.96 -11.69
C GLY A 86 -0.03 -2.06 -11.42
N CYS A 87 -0.01 -2.68 -10.25
CA CYS A 87 -0.89 -3.78 -9.90
C CYS A 87 -2.24 -3.29 -9.33
N ASP A 88 -3.33 -4.02 -9.62
CA ASP A 88 -4.62 -3.84 -8.96
C ASP A 88 -4.73 -4.86 -7.81
N LEU A 89 -4.53 -4.37 -6.59
CA LEU A 89 -4.50 -5.14 -5.35
C LEU A 89 -5.59 -4.65 -4.37
N ASN A 90 -6.72 -4.20 -4.91
CA ASN A 90 -7.83 -3.71 -4.09
C ASN A 90 -8.35 -4.82 -3.14
N ASN A 91 -8.63 -4.43 -1.90
CA ASN A 91 -9.11 -5.30 -0.82
C ASN A 91 -8.18 -6.48 -0.49
N SER A 92 -6.90 -6.41 -0.86
CA SER A 92 -5.90 -7.42 -0.49
C SER A 92 -5.55 -7.36 1.00
N SER A 93 -5.17 -8.51 1.55
CA SER A 93 -4.69 -8.63 2.93
C SER A 93 -3.16 -8.69 2.98
N TRP A 94 -2.56 -7.77 3.74
CA TRP A 94 -1.12 -7.72 4.03
C TRP A 94 -0.87 -7.86 5.55
N ARG A 95 -1.87 -8.34 6.27
CA ARG A 95 -1.80 -8.47 7.73
C ARG A 95 -0.57 -9.28 8.13
N ARG A 96 0.21 -8.74 9.07
CA ARG A 96 1.42 -9.40 9.58
C ARG A 96 2.46 -9.77 8.51
N ALA A 97 2.31 -9.27 7.27
CA ALA A 97 3.32 -9.46 6.24
C ALA A 97 4.64 -8.77 6.60
N ARG A 98 5.72 -9.29 6.09
CA ARG A 98 7.06 -8.68 6.19
C ARG A 98 7.34 -7.95 4.89
N LEU A 99 7.35 -6.63 4.94
CA LEU A 99 7.46 -5.72 3.79
C LEU A 99 8.76 -4.90 3.84
N ALA A 100 9.79 -5.40 4.53
CA ALA A 100 11.04 -4.65 4.64
C ALA A 100 11.61 -4.34 3.25
N SER A 101 11.88 -3.05 2.98
CA SER A 101 12.40 -2.55 1.69
C SER A 101 11.53 -2.89 0.46
N ALA A 102 10.28 -3.30 0.65
CA ALA A 102 9.37 -3.51 -0.49
C ALA A 102 8.98 -2.18 -1.14
N LEU A 103 8.71 -2.22 -2.45
CA LEU A 103 8.24 -1.08 -3.23
C LEU A 103 6.89 -1.41 -3.87
N LEU A 104 5.89 -0.56 -3.63
CA LEU A 104 4.62 -0.57 -4.34
C LEU A 104 4.49 0.74 -5.13
N LYS A 105 4.53 0.65 -6.47
CA LYS A 105 4.49 1.81 -7.35
C LYS A 105 3.34 1.74 -8.35
N GLY A 106 2.54 2.81 -8.41
CA GLY A 106 1.40 2.91 -9.32
C GLY A 106 0.31 1.87 -9.02
N CYS A 107 0.22 1.38 -7.78
CA CYS A 107 -0.70 0.32 -7.42
C CYS A 107 -2.04 0.84 -6.91
N LYS A 108 -3.11 0.06 -7.17
CA LYS A 108 -4.41 0.26 -6.56
C LYS A 108 -4.52 -0.64 -5.33
N LEU A 109 -4.68 -0.01 -4.17
CA LEU A 109 -4.71 -0.64 -2.86
C LEU A 109 -5.95 -0.20 -2.07
N THR A 110 -7.02 0.19 -2.78
CA THR A 110 -8.28 0.60 -2.14
C THR A 110 -8.79 -0.52 -1.23
N GLY A 111 -9.05 -0.19 0.04
CA GLY A 111 -9.50 -1.15 1.04
C GLY A 111 -8.47 -2.22 1.45
N ALA A 112 -7.20 -2.09 1.06
CA ALA A 112 -6.16 -3.03 1.46
C ALA A 112 -5.88 -2.95 2.97
N ASN A 113 -5.56 -4.08 3.58
CA ASN A 113 -5.33 -4.18 5.02
C ASN A 113 -3.86 -4.47 5.35
N PHE A 114 -3.17 -3.49 5.96
CA PHE A 114 -1.77 -3.60 6.39
C PHE A 114 -1.61 -3.76 7.91
N GLU A 115 -2.66 -4.20 8.61
CA GLU A 115 -2.62 -4.35 10.07
C GLU A 115 -1.44 -5.23 10.51
N GLU A 116 -0.64 -4.73 11.47
CA GLU A 116 0.53 -5.42 12.02
C GLU A 116 1.63 -5.78 11.00
N ALA A 117 1.61 -5.23 9.78
CA ALA A 117 2.69 -5.45 8.82
C ALA A 117 4.01 -4.84 9.29
N ALA A 118 5.10 -5.60 9.14
CA ALA A 118 6.46 -5.10 9.38
C ALA A 118 6.93 -4.32 8.13
N HIS A 119 7.12 -3.00 8.26
CA HIS A 119 7.24 -2.08 7.13
C HIS A 119 8.52 -1.22 7.11
N LEU A 120 9.61 -1.73 7.69
CA LEU A 120 10.87 -0.99 7.68
C LEU A 120 11.38 -0.76 6.24
N GLY A 121 11.45 0.50 5.82
CA GLY A 121 11.89 0.85 4.46
C GLY A 121 10.87 0.55 3.36
N LEU A 122 9.63 0.19 3.70
CA LEU A 122 8.53 0.08 2.74
C LEU A 122 8.30 1.43 2.06
N ALA A 123 8.20 1.43 0.74
CA ALA A 123 7.89 2.60 -0.05
C ALA A 123 6.59 2.42 -0.84
N PHE A 124 5.76 3.47 -0.83
CA PHE A 124 4.61 3.64 -1.72
C PHE A 124 4.88 4.84 -2.62
N GLU A 125 4.66 4.70 -3.92
CA GLU A 125 4.76 5.77 -4.91
C GLU A 125 3.54 5.72 -5.85
N ASP A 126 2.88 6.85 -6.08
CA ASP A 126 1.74 6.97 -7.01
C ASP A 126 0.63 5.94 -6.73
N CYS A 127 0.32 5.64 -5.46
CA CYS A 127 -0.62 4.61 -5.06
C CYS A 127 -1.98 5.16 -4.62
N LEU A 128 -3.05 4.40 -4.92
CA LEU A 128 -4.40 4.65 -4.40
C LEU A 128 -4.62 3.79 -3.15
N LEU A 129 -4.62 4.42 -1.99
CA LEU A 129 -4.77 3.79 -0.67
C LEU A 129 -6.13 4.16 -0.03
N VAL A 130 -7.12 4.49 -0.86
CA VAL A 130 -8.45 4.91 -0.43
C VAL A 130 -9.09 3.84 0.46
N GLY A 131 -9.49 4.21 1.68
CA GLY A 131 -10.10 3.30 2.64
C GLY A 131 -9.17 2.17 3.14
N ALA A 132 -7.86 2.25 2.90
CA ALA A 132 -6.92 1.24 3.37
C ALA A 132 -6.71 1.32 4.89
N ASP A 133 -6.43 0.20 5.52
CA ASP A 133 -6.00 0.13 6.92
C ASP A 133 -4.48 0.16 7.03
N LEU A 134 -3.96 1.31 7.46
CA LEU A 134 -2.53 1.60 7.61
C LEU A 134 -2.16 1.94 9.06
N ARG A 135 -3.03 1.58 10.00
CA ARG A 135 -2.88 1.96 11.41
C ARG A 135 -1.47 1.70 11.95
N ARG A 136 -0.94 2.70 12.67
CA ARG A 136 0.38 2.66 13.36
C ARG A 136 1.58 2.53 12.43
N MET A 137 1.43 2.69 11.12
CA MET A 137 2.57 2.73 10.21
C MET A 137 3.41 4.00 10.42
N SER A 138 4.71 3.88 10.16
CA SER A 138 5.63 5.01 10.23
C SER A 138 6.05 5.45 8.84
N PHE A 139 5.72 6.70 8.52
CA PHE A 139 6.15 7.44 7.34
C PHE A 139 7.07 8.59 7.74
N ARG A 140 7.71 8.47 8.91
CA ARG A 140 8.57 9.53 9.43
C ARG A 140 9.72 9.82 8.49
N LYS A 141 9.89 11.13 8.13
CA LYS A 141 10.91 11.62 7.20
C LYS A 141 10.77 11.05 5.77
N ALA A 142 9.67 10.40 5.46
CA ALA A 142 9.42 9.90 4.11
C ALA A 142 9.02 11.03 3.16
N THR A 143 9.36 10.85 1.88
CA THR A 143 8.75 11.62 0.79
C THR A 143 7.61 10.79 0.21
N LEU A 144 6.37 11.31 0.30
CA LEU A 144 5.14 10.64 -0.09
C LEU A 144 4.65 11.28 -1.40
N ALA A 145 4.86 10.58 -2.52
CA ALA A 145 4.53 11.09 -3.85
C ALA A 145 3.18 10.55 -4.33
N GLN A 146 2.23 11.47 -4.57
CA GLN A 146 0.91 11.19 -5.15
C GLN A 146 0.16 10.03 -4.46
N LEU A 147 0.17 9.99 -3.12
CA LEU A 147 -0.54 8.98 -2.34
C LEU A 147 -1.95 9.46 -1.99
N ASP A 148 -2.96 8.69 -2.42
CA ASP A 148 -4.35 8.98 -2.07
C ASP A 148 -4.76 8.15 -0.85
N PHE A 149 -4.78 8.79 0.32
CA PHE A 149 -5.23 8.22 1.59
C PHE A 149 -6.69 8.64 1.93
N ALA A 150 -7.48 9.04 0.96
CA ALA A 150 -8.86 9.42 1.23
C ALA A 150 -9.60 8.27 1.97
N ASP A 151 -10.36 8.61 3.00
CA ASP A 151 -11.13 7.66 3.83
C ASP A 151 -10.28 6.54 4.50
N ALA A 152 -8.94 6.58 4.41
CA ALA A 152 -8.06 5.57 5.00
C ALA A 152 -8.04 5.62 6.53
N ASP A 153 -7.77 4.48 7.17
CA ASP A 153 -7.49 4.44 8.61
C ASP A 153 -5.98 4.65 8.86
N LEU A 154 -5.64 5.87 9.25
CA LEU A 154 -4.28 6.30 9.58
C LEU A 154 -4.08 6.47 11.09
N ALA A 155 -4.94 5.85 11.91
CA ALA A 155 -4.87 6.01 13.35
C ALA A 155 -3.50 5.59 13.90
N GLY A 156 -2.86 6.50 14.63
CA GLY A 156 -1.54 6.29 15.24
C GLY A 156 -0.36 6.29 14.27
N CYS A 157 -0.55 6.66 12.99
CA CYS A 157 0.55 6.81 12.02
C CYS A 157 1.52 7.93 12.43
N ASP A 158 2.80 7.73 12.09
CA ASP A 158 3.85 8.72 12.33
C ASP A 158 4.30 9.36 11.02
N PHE A 159 3.83 10.60 10.75
CA PHE A 159 4.19 11.42 9.59
C PHE A 159 5.13 12.57 9.96
N ARG A 160 5.80 12.51 11.10
CA ARG A 160 6.72 13.57 11.52
C ARG A 160 7.82 13.79 10.51
N ASP A 161 8.07 15.04 10.19
CA ASP A 161 9.10 15.46 9.24
C ASP A 161 8.86 14.88 7.81
N ALA A 162 7.67 14.34 7.49
CA ALA A 162 7.34 13.82 6.16
C ALA A 162 7.06 14.96 5.18
N VAL A 163 7.32 14.71 3.90
CA VAL A 163 7.02 15.64 2.80
C VAL A 163 5.98 14.98 1.87
N PHE A 164 4.83 15.62 1.74
CA PHE A 164 3.76 15.18 0.86
C PHE A 164 3.84 15.95 -0.47
N ASN A 165 4.15 15.25 -1.54
CA ASN A 165 4.16 15.78 -2.90
C ASN A 165 2.85 15.40 -3.60
N GLY A 166 1.79 16.16 -3.35
CA GLY A 166 0.43 15.87 -3.82
C GLY A 166 -0.30 14.82 -2.95
N GLY A 167 -1.28 14.16 -3.55
CA GLY A 167 -2.10 13.17 -2.87
C GLY A 167 -3.22 13.76 -2.01
N SER A 168 -3.84 12.93 -1.17
CA SER A 168 -5.01 13.29 -0.36
C SER A 168 -4.98 12.65 1.01
N LEU A 169 -5.42 13.42 2.02
CA LEU A 169 -5.77 12.96 3.37
C LEU A 169 -7.27 13.16 3.64
N ARG A 170 -8.07 13.39 2.59
CA ARG A 170 -9.50 13.71 2.68
C ARG A 170 -10.24 12.65 3.49
N ASN A 171 -10.96 13.09 4.54
CA ASN A 171 -11.78 12.25 5.43
C ASN A 171 -11.01 11.09 6.12
N ALA A 172 -9.68 11.04 6.06
CA ALA A 172 -8.92 9.97 6.71
C ALA A 172 -9.14 9.97 8.23
N ASN A 173 -9.13 8.80 8.84
CA ASN A 173 -9.12 8.66 10.29
C ASN A 173 -7.71 8.95 10.83
N LEU A 174 -7.51 10.15 11.40
CA LEU A 174 -6.23 10.63 11.88
C LEU A 174 -6.05 10.46 13.40
N LYS A 175 -6.90 9.69 14.08
CA LYS A 175 -6.87 9.57 15.53
C LYS A 175 -5.49 9.15 16.05
N GLY A 176 -4.82 10.06 16.77
CA GLY A 176 -3.49 9.80 17.33
C GLY A 176 -2.35 9.77 16.32
N ALA A 177 -2.60 10.13 15.05
CA ALA A 177 -1.54 10.36 14.08
C ALA A 177 -0.68 11.58 14.46
N ARG A 178 0.54 11.68 13.93
CA ARG A 178 1.48 12.74 14.24
C ARG A 178 2.02 13.36 12.96
N PHE A 179 1.80 14.66 12.78
CA PHE A 179 2.26 15.44 11.63
C PHE A 179 3.26 16.55 12.03
N ASP A 180 3.94 16.41 13.18
CA ASP A 180 4.88 17.43 13.65
C ASP A 180 5.92 17.74 12.54
N ASN A 181 5.99 18.98 12.10
CA ASN A 181 6.87 19.49 11.03
C ASN A 181 6.68 18.86 9.64
N ALA A 182 5.56 18.19 9.38
CA ALA A 182 5.28 17.65 8.04
C ALA A 182 5.03 18.81 7.04
N ASP A 183 5.47 18.64 5.80
CA ASP A 183 5.13 19.54 4.71
C ASP A 183 3.93 18.97 3.93
N LEU A 184 2.79 19.66 4.05
CA LEU A 184 1.50 19.24 3.51
C LEU A 184 0.99 20.18 2.41
N ARG A 185 1.80 21.16 1.94
CA ARG A 185 1.36 22.25 1.09
C ARG A 185 0.68 21.83 -0.21
N GLU A 186 0.97 20.64 -0.71
CA GLU A 186 0.42 20.12 -1.96
C GLU A 186 -0.67 19.06 -1.76
N THR A 187 -1.02 18.73 -0.50
CA THR A 187 -1.94 17.65 -0.14
C THR A 187 -3.37 18.16 0.00
N ASP A 188 -4.35 17.37 -0.46
CA ASP A 188 -5.75 17.63 -0.15
C ASP A 188 -6.07 17.31 1.32
N LEU A 189 -6.46 18.32 2.09
CA LEU A 189 -6.81 18.24 3.51
C LEU A 189 -8.33 18.32 3.77
N GLY A 190 -9.16 18.09 2.77
CA GLY A 190 -10.62 18.16 2.92
C GLY A 190 -11.17 17.23 4.00
N GLY A 191 -12.21 17.71 4.71
CA GLY A 191 -12.83 16.97 5.80
C GLY A 191 -12.05 17.00 7.13
N LEU A 192 -11.00 17.85 7.24
CA LEU A 192 -10.23 18.00 8.47
C LEU A 192 -11.10 18.65 9.58
N LYS A 193 -11.19 17.99 10.73
CA LYS A 193 -11.97 18.50 11.87
C LYS A 193 -11.14 19.42 12.76
N LEU A 194 -11.79 20.40 13.37
CA LEU A 194 -11.14 21.31 14.33
C LEU A 194 -10.43 20.56 15.48
N SER A 195 -10.99 19.42 15.91
CA SER A 195 -10.40 18.55 16.93
C SER A 195 -9.02 18.01 16.53
N ASP A 196 -8.76 17.89 15.24
CA ASP A 196 -7.57 17.24 14.71
C ASP A 196 -6.40 18.22 14.53
N ILE A 197 -6.64 19.53 14.61
CA ILE A 197 -5.61 20.57 14.43
C ILE A 197 -4.38 20.34 15.31
N LYS A 198 -4.56 19.80 16.50
CA LYS A 198 -3.45 19.51 17.42
C LYS A 198 -2.48 18.47 16.89
N LEU A 199 -2.89 17.62 15.94
CA LEU A 199 -2.07 16.59 15.32
C LEU A 199 -1.03 17.19 14.35
N PHE A 200 -1.28 18.44 13.89
CA PHE A 200 -0.50 19.14 12.86
C PHE A 200 0.43 20.21 13.45
N GLN A 201 0.87 20.03 14.68
CA GLN A 201 1.75 21.02 15.32
C GLN A 201 3.04 21.23 14.54
N GLY A 202 3.29 22.45 14.08
CA GLY A 202 4.46 22.80 13.28
C GLY A 202 4.41 22.32 11.83
N ALA A 203 3.32 21.66 11.39
CA ALA A 203 3.14 21.29 10.00
C ALA A 203 2.99 22.52 9.10
N LEU A 204 3.51 22.42 7.88
CA LEU A 204 3.47 23.47 6.88
C LEU A 204 2.32 23.23 5.90
N ILE A 205 1.40 24.20 5.80
CA ILE A 205 0.29 24.23 4.84
C ILE A 205 0.33 25.49 4.00
N SER A 206 -0.32 25.50 2.84
CA SER A 206 -0.44 26.68 2.00
C SER A 206 -1.56 27.62 2.50
N SER A 207 -1.51 28.90 2.12
CA SER A 207 -2.57 29.85 2.41
C SER A 207 -3.92 29.41 1.86
N ARG A 208 -3.95 28.76 0.68
CA ARG A 208 -5.17 28.20 0.07
C ARG A 208 -5.79 27.13 0.97
N GLN A 209 -4.98 26.17 1.44
CA GLN A 209 -5.46 25.11 2.34
C GLN A 209 -5.96 25.68 3.69
N ALA A 210 -5.28 26.70 4.23
CA ALA A 210 -5.74 27.37 5.44
C ALA A 210 -7.14 27.98 5.24
N ALA A 211 -7.38 28.65 4.09
CA ALA A 211 -8.70 29.21 3.77
C ALA A 211 -9.76 28.10 3.59
N GLU A 212 -9.43 27.00 2.92
CA GLU A 212 -10.32 25.86 2.70
C GLU A 212 -10.72 25.21 4.04
N VAL A 213 -9.75 24.93 4.91
CA VAL A 213 -10.01 24.38 6.26
C VAL A 213 -10.90 25.30 7.10
N LEU A 214 -10.62 26.61 7.09
CA LEU A 214 -11.43 27.59 7.81
C LEU A 214 -12.85 27.70 7.23
N ALA A 215 -12.99 27.58 5.90
CA ALA A 215 -14.31 27.59 5.25
C ALA A 215 -15.16 26.38 5.62
N GLU A 216 -14.57 25.17 5.71
CA GLU A 216 -15.26 23.97 6.19
C GLU A 216 -15.71 24.10 7.65
N MET A 217 -15.03 24.93 8.44
CA MET A 217 -15.43 25.30 9.82
C MET A 217 -16.46 26.43 9.87
N GLY A 218 -16.98 26.90 8.73
CA GLY A 218 -17.97 27.98 8.64
C GLY A 218 -17.40 29.39 8.73
N LEU A 219 -16.07 29.56 8.67
CA LEU A 219 -15.40 30.86 8.69
C LEU A 219 -15.21 31.38 7.25
N ARG A 220 -15.23 32.70 7.09
CA ARG A 220 -14.90 33.35 5.81
C ARG A 220 -13.52 34.01 5.93
N VAL A 221 -12.65 33.68 4.99
CA VAL A 221 -11.34 34.32 4.86
C VAL A 221 -11.48 35.42 3.79
N GLY A 222 -11.20 36.65 4.17
CA GLY A 222 -11.26 37.85 3.31
C GLY A 222 -9.91 38.24 2.76
#